data_64291e1817877ee6cba886c6ce5f5eb6
#
_entry.id   64291e1817877ee6cba886c6ce5f5eb6
#
_cell.length_a   1.000
_cell.length_b   1.000
_cell.length_c   1.000
_cell.angle_alpha   90.00
_cell.angle_beta   90.00
_cell.angle_gamma   90.00
#
_symmetry.space_group_name_H-M   'P 1'
#
loop_
_entity.id
_entity.type
_entity.pdbx_description
1 polymer ?
#
loop_
_entity_poly.entity_id
_entity_poly.type
_entity_poly.pdbx_seq_one_letter_code
_entity_poly.pdbx_strand_id
1 'polypeptide(L)'
;MKETNHTLPDWFNGTVYDEGETITNPFSGESYDLNAVETSMYDLIMGINYVGDHRGWDNELIDTHQKALSWFRTVNPQAYMVLLD
;
A
#
# COMPACT_ATOMS: atom_id res chain seq x y z
N MET A 1 2.89 22.39 -4.14
CA MET A 1 2.59 21.92 -3.95
C MET A 1 2.42 21.29 -3.69
N LYS A 2 2.09 20.84 -3.66
CA LYS A 2 1.66 20.12 -3.39
C LYS A 2 1.25 19.23 -3.29
N GLU A 3 1.47 19.64 -3.48
CA GLU A 3 1.55 18.37 -3.24
C GLU A 3 0.31 17.55 -2.97
N THR A 4 0.35 16.32 -2.94
CA THR A 4 -0.83 15.53 -2.70
C THR A 4 -1.48 15.86 -1.37
N ASN A 5 -2.77 15.72 -1.30
CA ASN A 5 -3.54 16.01 -0.11
C ASN A 5 -3.98 14.76 0.62
N HIS A 6 -3.47 13.61 0.22
CA HIS A 6 -3.87 12.36 0.84
C HIS A 6 -3.23 12.22 2.21
N THR A 7 -4.00 11.73 3.15
CA THR A 7 -3.51 11.41 4.49
C THR A 7 -3.81 9.96 4.79
N LEU A 8 -3.07 9.41 5.73
CA LEU A 8 -3.32 8.03 6.15
C LEU A 8 -4.60 7.96 6.95
N PRO A 9 -5.41 6.93 6.75
CA PRO A 9 -6.66 6.80 7.49
C PRO A 9 -6.42 6.42 8.95
N ASP A 10 -7.45 6.63 9.77
CA ASP A 10 -7.36 6.39 11.20
C ASP A 10 -7.02 4.95 11.54
N TRP A 11 -7.46 4.00 10.72
CA TRP A 11 -7.20 2.59 10.97
C TRP A 11 -5.81 2.14 10.57
N PHE A 12 -5.01 3.03 9.96
CA PHE A 12 -3.65 2.68 9.54
C PHE A 12 -2.79 2.42 10.77
N ASN A 13 -2.11 1.28 10.79
CA ASN A 13 -1.26 0.90 11.92
C ASN A 13 0.14 0.45 11.48
N GLY A 14 0.53 0.80 10.27
CA GLY A 14 1.85 0.45 9.77
C GLY A 14 2.89 1.52 10.04
N THR A 15 4.02 1.40 9.37
CA THR A 15 5.10 2.36 9.47
C THR A 15 4.79 3.59 8.61
N VAL A 16 4.98 4.76 9.19
CA VAL A 16 4.77 6.01 8.46
C VAL A 16 6.11 6.47 7.90
N TYR A 17 6.18 6.65 6.59
CA TYR A 17 7.39 7.08 5.92
C TYR A 17 7.35 8.58 5.66
N ASP A 18 8.52 9.21 5.71
CA ASP A 18 8.64 10.65 5.46
C ASP A 18 8.85 10.97 3.99
N GLU A 19 9.29 9.99 3.22
CA GLU A 19 9.62 10.21 1.81
C GLU A 19 9.00 9.12 0.96
N GLY A 20 8.74 9.47 -0.29
CA GLY A 20 8.27 8.50 -1.27
C GLY A 20 9.38 7.61 -1.76
N GLU A 21 9.01 6.59 -2.52
CA GLU A 21 9.95 5.61 -3.01
C GLU A 21 9.50 5.10 -4.37
N THR A 22 10.47 4.75 -5.21
CA THR A 22 10.17 4.07 -6.47
C THR A 22 10.08 2.58 -6.20
N ILE A 23 8.92 2.01 -6.50
CA ILE A 23 8.67 0.59 -6.29
C ILE A 23 8.60 -0.11 -7.63
N THR A 24 9.20 -1.28 -7.74
CA THR A 24 9.19 -2.08 -8.95
C THR A 24 8.41 -3.36 -8.72
N ASN A 25 7.48 -3.65 -9.61
CA ASN A 25 6.77 -4.92 -9.61
C ASN A 25 7.72 -6.00 -10.13
N PRO A 26 8.09 -6.98 -9.31
CA PRO A 26 9.08 -7.99 -9.73
C PRO A 26 8.57 -8.90 -10.85
N PHE A 27 7.27 -8.98 -11.05
CA PHE A 27 6.70 -9.87 -12.07
C PHE A 27 6.64 -9.22 -13.44
N SER A 28 6.30 -7.94 -13.48
CA SER A 28 6.18 -7.22 -14.75
C SER A 28 7.42 -6.40 -15.10
N GLY A 29 8.21 -6.04 -14.11
CA GLY A 29 9.34 -5.14 -14.28
C GLY A 29 8.96 -3.68 -14.30
N GLU A 30 7.67 -3.36 -14.19
CA GLU A 30 7.22 -1.98 -14.20
C GLU A 30 7.42 -1.33 -12.84
N SER A 31 7.73 -0.02 -12.88
CA SER A 31 7.98 0.75 -11.67
C SER A 31 7.00 1.91 -11.58
N TYR A 32 6.81 2.39 -10.35
CA TYR A 32 5.97 3.54 -10.11
C TYR A 32 6.51 4.32 -8.92
N ASP A 33 6.55 5.65 -9.06
CA ASP A 33 7.01 6.52 -7.99
C ASP A 33 5.87 6.83 -7.05
N LEU A 34 5.99 6.40 -5.79
CA LEU A 34 4.98 6.63 -4.77
C LEU A 34 5.41 7.79 -3.88
N ASN A 35 4.44 8.60 -3.43
CA ASN A 35 4.73 9.61 -2.43
C ASN A 35 4.82 8.96 -1.06
N ALA A 36 5.10 9.76 -0.01
CA ALA A 36 5.31 9.22 1.33
C ALA A 36 4.09 8.48 1.87
N VAL A 37 2.90 9.03 1.64
CA VAL A 37 1.66 8.41 2.12
C VAL A 37 1.41 7.08 1.40
N GLU A 38 1.60 7.08 0.09
CA GLU A 38 1.41 5.88 -0.70
C GLU A 38 2.44 4.81 -0.35
N THR A 39 3.68 5.22 -0.12
CA THR A 39 4.73 4.29 0.29
C THR A 39 4.38 3.62 1.62
N SER A 40 3.85 4.42 2.56
CA SER A 40 3.43 3.90 3.86
C SER A 40 2.35 2.83 3.71
N MET A 41 1.34 3.12 2.88
CA MET A 41 0.25 2.17 2.67
C MET A 41 0.72 0.93 1.92
N TYR A 42 1.58 1.12 0.93
CA TYR A 42 2.14 -0.02 0.19
C TYR A 42 2.91 -0.96 1.13
N ASP A 43 3.71 -0.38 2.02
CA ASP A 43 4.47 -1.17 2.99
C ASP A 43 3.54 -1.97 3.90
N LEU A 44 2.44 -1.36 4.34
CA LEU A 44 1.46 -2.06 5.15
C LEU A 44 0.88 -3.25 4.39
N ILE A 45 0.52 -3.05 3.11
CA ILE A 45 -0.06 -4.12 2.30
C ILE A 45 0.93 -5.28 2.16
N MET A 46 2.20 -4.97 1.91
CA MET A 46 3.22 -6.00 1.79
C MET A 46 3.42 -6.74 3.10
N GLY A 47 3.40 -6.01 4.22
CA GLY A 47 3.51 -6.63 5.54
C GLY A 47 2.35 -7.56 5.83
N ILE A 48 1.14 -7.15 5.47
CA ILE A 48 -0.05 -7.98 5.66
C ILE A 48 0.06 -9.26 4.82
N ASN A 49 0.50 -9.13 3.57
CA ASN A 49 0.71 -10.30 2.71
C ASN A 49 1.70 -11.27 3.33
N TYR A 50 2.79 -10.74 3.86
CA TYR A 50 3.81 -11.56 4.50
C TYR A 50 3.24 -12.31 5.71
N VAL A 51 2.53 -11.61 6.58
CA VAL A 51 1.96 -12.21 7.78
C VAL A 51 0.91 -13.25 7.40
N GLY A 52 0.04 -12.92 6.45
CA GLY A 52 -1.00 -13.83 6.00
C GLY A 52 -0.44 -15.11 5.43
N ASP A 53 0.62 -15.00 4.61
CA ASP A 53 1.22 -16.17 3.98
C ASP A 53 1.97 -17.05 4.96
N HIS A 54 2.50 -16.48 6.04
CA HIS A 54 3.32 -17.24 6.99
C HIS A 54 2.57 -17.68 8.23
N ARG A 55 1.53 -16.93 8.64
CA ARG A 55 0.80 -17.24 9.88
C ARG A 55 -0.66 -17.56 9.66
N GLY A 56 -1.15 -17.35 8.45
CA GLY A 56 -2.54 -17.58 8.13
C GLY A 56 -3.35 -16.30 8.16
N TRP A 57 -4.47 -16.32 7.47
CA TRP A 57 -5.33 -15.17 7.28
C TRP A 57 -6.52 -15.27 8.26
N ASP A 58 -6.54 -14.40 9.26
CA ASP A 58 -7.72 -14.30 10.12
C ASP A 58 -8.62 -13.16 9.62
N ASN A 59 -9.79 -13.02 10.25
CA ASN A 59 -10.77 -12.05 9.78
C ASN A 59 -10.28 -10.61 9.88
N GLU A 60 -9.54 -10.31 10.93
CA GLU A 60 -9.02 -8.96 11.11
C GLU A 60 -7.99 -8.61 10.04
N LEU A 61 -7.12 -9.56 9.75
CA LEU A 61 -6.09 -9.35 8.74
C LEU A 61 -6.70 -9.17 7.35
N ILE A 62 -7.68 -10.00 7.03
CA ILE A 62 -8.40 -9.91 5.75
C ILE A 62 -9.09 -8.55 5.63
N ASP A 63 -9.75 -8.11 6.70
CA ASP A 63 -10.44 -6.83 6.69
C ASP A 63 -9.49 -5.67 6.45
N THR A 64 -8.37 -5.64 7.17
CA THR A 64 -7.37 -4.58 6.99
C THR A 64 -6.78 -4.61 5.59
N HIS A 65 -6.52 -5.81 5.06
CA HIS A 65 -6.00 -5.98 3.72
C HIS A 65 -6.95 -5.37 2.68
N GLN A 66 -8.23 -5.66 2.81
CA GLN A 66 -9.23 -5.13 1.87
C GLN A 66 -9.36 -3.62 1.97
N LYS A 67 -9.32 -3.09 3.18
CA LYS A 67 -9.36 -1.64 3.39
C LYS A 67 -8.14 -0.97 2.75
N ALA A 68 -6.97 -1.56 2.93
CA ALA A 68 -5.73 -0.98 2.41
C ALA A 68 -5.72 -1.01 0.88
N LEU A 69 -6.15 -2.11 0.27
CA LEU A 69 -6.22 -2.21 -1.18
C LEU A 69 -7.24 -1.24 -1.74
N SER A 70 -8.39 -1.12 -1.10
CA SER A 70 -9.43 -0.21 -1.53
C SER A 70 -8.95 1.24 -1.45
N TRP A 71 -8.27 1.59 -0.36
CA TRP A 71 -7.70 2.92 -0.21
C TRP A 71 -6.74 3.22 -1.36
N PHE A 72 -5.83 2.28 -1.62
CA PHE A 72 -4.79 2.49 -2.64
C PHE A 72 -5.42 2.64 -4.02
N ARG A 73 -6.38 1.79 -4.34
CA ARG A 73 -7.06 1.83 -5.64
C ARG A 73 -7.82 3.15 -5.84
N THR A 74 -8.39 3.68 -4.76
CA THR A 74 -9.13 4.94 -4.83
C THR A 74 -8.19 6.14 -4.94
N VAL A 75 -7.11 6.12 -4.17
CA VAL A 75 -6.19 7.25 -4.09
C VAL A 75 -5.31 7.34 -5.34
N ASN A 76 -4.81 6.20 -5.81
CA ASN A 76 -3.92 6.19 -6.97
C ASN A 76 -4.15 4.91 -7.78
N PRO A 77 -5.20 4.90 -8.60
CA PRO A 77 -5.53 3.70 -9.37
C PRO A 77 -4.44 3.26 -10.32
N GLN A 78 -3.67 4.20 -10.85
CA GLN A 78 -2.60 3.85 -11.79
C GLN A 78 -1.49 3.08 -11.09
N ALA A 79 -1.06 3.55 -9.91
CA ALA A 79 -0.07 2.85 -9.12
C ALA A 79 -0.60 1.48 -8.69
N TYR A 80 -1.90 1.42 -8.34
CA TYR A 80 -2.51 0.16 -7.97
C TYR A 80 -2.38 -0.86 -9.11
N MET A 81 -2.67 -0.43 -10.33
CA MET A 81 -2.61 -1.32 -11.48
C MET A 81 -1.19 -1.79 -11.78
N VAL A 82 -0.21 -0.93 -11.59
CA VAL A 82 1.19 -1.29 -11.86
C VAL A 82 1.75 -2.21 -10.78
N LEU A 83 1.43 -1.93 -9.52
CA LEU A 83 2.12 -2.57 -8.40
C LEU A 83 1.31 -3.65 -7.70
N LEU A 84 -0.01 -3.55 -7.70
CA LEU A 84 -0.84 -4.39 -6.84
C LEU A 84 -1.91 -5.19 -7.59
N ASP A 85 -2.16 -4.86 -8.82
CA ASP A 85 -3.19 -5.56 -9.59
C ASP A 85 -2.71 -6.90 -10.13
#